data_22639b2d1585817d5dc8f8a327668579
#
_entry.id   22639b2d1585817d5dc8f8a327668579
#
_cell.length_a   1.000
_cell.length_b   1.000
_cell.length_c   1.000
_cell.angle_alpha   90.00
_cell.angle_beta   90.00
_cell.angle_gamma   90.00
#
_symmetry.space_group_name_H-M   'P 1'
#
loop_
_entity.id
_entity.type
_entity.pdbx_description
1 polymer ?
#
loop_
_entity_poly.entity_id
_entity_poly.type
_entity_poly.pdbx_seq_one_letter_code
_entity_poly.pdbx_strand_id
1 'polypeptide(L)'
;MYIETFKLRELPFRLSPDPQFLYLSRAHARAKAYMESTIWFTDGFVVVTGEIGSGKTTLIESFLRQLDSDVVIAQINQTQVTAVEFLQSVLVQFGFSPFKMKKAELIATLNSFLIEQYAAGRKVLLIIDEAQNLTLKVLEEIRLLSGIEATKEKVLRIILAGQPELNEKLDSPELVQLAQRIRLRFHLGALSREDVHAYVLHRLEIAGANGRQIFAEDTFPEISKYTGGVPRLVNTLCDTAMMAAFNEDRDFVTLQDIASAVSELQWVEFASRAVAYAAKLANNVNGANNGANGASPSGDRAPKIVSKLLLSTEGKTVAELHLI
;
A
#
# COMPACT_ATOMS: atom_id res chain seq x y z
N MET A 1 -15.41 19.68 20.34
CA MET A 1 -14.95 18.55 19.52
C MET A 1 -14.64 17.38 20.45
N TYR A 2 -14.86 16.12 20.08
CA TYR A 2 -14.82 14.97 20.98
C TYR A 2 -13.47 14.77 21.72
N ILE A 3 -12.36 15.37 21.23
CA ILE A 3 -11.03 15.30 21.86
C ILE A 3 -11.07 15.71 23.35
N GLU A 4 -11.78 16.78 23.67
CA GLU A 4 -11.87 17.28 25.05
C GLU A 4 -12.65 16.30 25.94
N THR A 5 -13.78 15.75 25.44
CA THR A 5 -14.60 14.76 26.14
C THR A 5 -13.79 13.51 26.46
N PHE A 6 -13.05 12.99 25.46
CA PHE A 6 -12.18 11.84 25.67
C PHE A 6 -10.82 12.20 26.29
N LYS A 7 -10.58 13.47 26.65
CA LYS A 7 -9.34 13.95 27.26
C LYS A 7 -8.09 13.53 26.46
N LEU A 8 -8.15 13.63 25.13
CA LEU A 8 -7.06 13.34 24.23
C LEU A 8 -6.34 14.65 23.84
N ARG A 9 -5.09 14.50 23.38
CA ARG A 9 -4.27 15.63 22.90
C ARG A 9 -4.57 15.94 21.42
N GLU A 10 -4.93 14.92 20.65
CA GLU A 10 -5.19 15.01 19.22
C GLU A 10 -6.12 13.89 18.74
N LEU A 11 -6.56 13.99 17.47
CA LEU A 11 -7.43 13.00 16.86
C LEU A 11 -6.69 11.66 16.64
N PRO A 12 -7.12 10.55 17.28
CA PRO A 12 -6.42 9.27 17.19
C PRO A 12 -6.55 8.60 15.81
N PHE A 13 -7.66 8.83 15.10
CA PHE A 13 -8.03 8.07 13.89
C PHE A 13 -8.04 8.90 12.61
N ARG A 14 -7.12 9.87 12.49
CA ARG A 14 -6.94 10.64 11.24
C ARG A 14 -6.66 9.73 10.06
N LEU A 15 -7.22 10.08 8.90
CA LEU A 15 -7.00 9.34 7.65
C LEU A 15 -5.71 9.75 6.93
N SER A 16 -5.19 10.94 7.24
CA SER A 16 -3.91 11.40 6.69
C SER A 16 -2.79 10.50 7.22
N PRO A 17 -1.83 10.10 6.38
CA PRO A 17 -0.63 9.40 6.84
C PRO A 17 0.07 10.20 7.93
N ASP A 18 0.42 9.53 9.02
CA ASP A 18 1.25 10.10 10.08
C ASP A 18 2.14 8.98 10.66
N PRO A 19 3.45 9.06 10.41
CA PRO A 19 4.40 8.06 10.90
C PRO A 19 4.46 7.90 12.42
N GLN A 20 4.02 8.89 13.20
CA GLN A 20 3.95 8.76 14.67
C GLN A 20 2.89 7.76 15.12
N PHE A 21 1.80 7.64 14.34
CA PHE A 21 0.72 6.69 14.58
C PHE A 21 0.94 5.33 13.92
N LEU A 22 2.11 5.06 13.35
CA LEU A 22 2.38 3.79 12.70
C LEU A 22 2.44 2.66 13.74
N TYR A 23 1.48 1.74 13.66
CA TYR A 23 1.53 0.48 14.37
C TYR A 23 2.29 -0.56 13.54
N LEU A 24 3.38 -1.08 14.08
CA LEU A 24 4.19 -2.10 13.42
C LEU A 24 3.66 -3.51 13.74
N SER A 25 2.64 -3.97 13.02
CA SER A 25 2.30 -5.40 13.04
C SER A 25 3.48 -6.23 12.52
N ARG A 26 3.45 -7.55 12.70
CA ARG A 26 4.50 -8.44 12.16
C ARG A 26 4.70 -8.26 10.65
N ALA A 27 3.60 -8.06 9.91
CA ALA A 27 3.65 -7.81 8.47
C ALA A 27 4.33 -6.47 8.15
N HIS A 28 3.96 -5.39 8.85
CA HIS A 28 4.58 -4.07 8.68
C HIS A 28 6.07 -4.09 9.04
N ALA A 29 6.45 -4.76 10.13
CA ALA A 29 7.85 -4.90 10.54
C ALA A 29 8.70 -5.65 9.49
N ARG A 30 8.14 -6.72 8.89
CA ARG A 30 8.81 -7.44 7.79
C ARG A 30 8.93 -6.60 6.52
N ALA A 31 7.86 -5.89 6.13
CA ALA A 31 7.90 -4.99 4.96
C ALA A 31 8.96 -3.91 5.16
N LYS A 32 9.02 -3.30 6.35
CA LYS A 32 10.03 -2.32 6.72
C LYS A 32 11.43 -2.88 6.62
N ALA A 33 11.69 -4.06 7.20
CA ALA A 33 12.99 -4.72 7.12
C ALA A 33 13.41 -5.01 5.66
N TYR A 34 12.46 -5.35 4.78
CA TYR A 34 12.76 -5.52 3.35
C TYR A 34 13.09 -4.19 2.66
N MET A 35 12.43 -3.10 3.02
CA MET A 35 12.77 -1.77 2.53
C MET A 35 14.15 -1.31 3.04
N GLU A 36 14.45 -1.53 4.31
CA GLU A 36 15.78 -1.26 4.89
C GLU A 36 16.86 -2.08 4.20
N SER A 37 16.58 -3.34 3.88
CA SER A 37 17.52 -4.21 3.18
C SER A 37 17.93 -3.68 1.80
N THR A 38 17.09 -2.88 1.12
CA THR A 38 17.44 -2.23 -0.15
C THR A 38 18.62 -1.29 -0.03
N ILE A 39 18.80 -0.67 1.12
CA ILE A 39 19.90 0.28 1.36
C ILE A 39 21.24 -0.45 1.53
N TRP A 40 21.21 -1.63 2.14
CA TRP A 40 22.43 -2.39 2.48
C TRP A 40 22.89 -3.31 1.36
N PHE A 41 21.98 -3.80 0.53
CA PHE A 41 22.33 -4.69 -0.58
C PHE A 41 22.61 -3.92 -1.88
N THR A 42 23.56 -4.44 -2.66
CA THR A 42 23.97 -3.86 -3.95
C THR A 42 22.89 -4.01 -5.02
N ASP A 43 21.99 -5.01 -4.90
CA ASP A 43 20.89 -5.28 -5.86
C ASP A 43 19.53 -4.86 -5.29
N GLY A 44 19.45 -3.65 -4.74
CA GLY A 44 18.29 -3.18 -4.00
C GLY A 44 17.08 -2.85 -4.88
N PHE A 45 16.29 -3.86 -5.30
CA PHE A 45 15.00 -3.65 -5.95
C PHE A 45 13.92 -4.45 -5.20
N VAL A 46 13.01 -3.73 -4.53
CA VAL A 46 11.93 -4.29 -3.69
C VAL A 46 10.58 -3.80 -4.16
N VAL A 47 9.60 -4.69 -4.11
CA VAL A 47 8.19 -4.38 -4.37
C VAL A 47 7.37 -4.62 -3.11
N VAL A 48 6.60 -3.62 -2.70
CA VAL A 48 5.66 -3.70 -1.57
C VAL A 48 4.25 -3.46 -2.09
N THR A 49 3.43 -4.50 -2.10
CA THR A 49 2.03 -4.39 -2.49
C THR A 49 1.10 -4.47 -1.28
N GLY A 50 -0.13 -4.04 -1.43
CA GLY A 50 -1.17 -4.16 -0.41
C GLY A 50 -2.40 -3.38 -0.80
N GLU A 51 -3.53 -3.73 -0.21
CA GLU A 51 -4.81 -3.10 -0.48
C GLU A 51 -4.80 -1.59 -0.17
N ILE A 52 -5.78 -0.86 -0.72
CA ILE A 52 -5.98 0.55 -0.40
C ILE A 52 -6.21 0.70 1.11
N GLY A 53 -5.42 1.58 1.75
CA GLY A 53 -5.54 1.82 3.19
C GLY A 53 -4.84 0.80 4.08
N SER A 54 -4.02 -0.11 3.53
CA SER A 54 -3.19 -1.06 4.30
C SER A 54 -2.02 -0.42 5.05
N GLY A 55 -1.73 0.88 4.84
CA GLY A 55 -0.66 1.60 5.53
C GLY A 55 0.66 1.70 4.78
N LYS A 56 0.72 1.36 3.47
CA LYS A 56 1.93 1.43 2.65
C LYS A 56 2.62 2.79 2.71
N THR A 57 1.90 3.86 2.44
CA THR A 57 2.44 5.23 2.43
C THR A 57 2.97 5.63 3.81
N THR A 58 2.24 5.32 4.89
CA THR A 58 2.70 5.59 6.27
C THR A 58 3.97 4.81 6.59
N LEU A 59 4.07 3.57 6.12
CA LEU A 59 5.26 2.73 6.28
C LEU A 59 6.46 3.32 5.52
N ILE A 60 6.27 3.78 4.28
CA ILE A 60 7.29 4.47 3.48
C ILE A 60 7.77 5.73 4.18
N GLU A 61 6.87 6.57 4.65
CA GLU A 61 7.22 7.80 5.37
C GLU A 61 7.98 7.52 6.66
N SER A 62 7.57 6.48 7.41
CA SER A 62 8.31 6.05 8.61
C SER A 62 9.71 5.53 8.28
N PHE A 63 9.86 4.80 7.19
CA PHE A 63 11.14 4.33 6.70
C PHE A 63 12.05 5.50 6.30
N LEU A 64 11.53 6.45 5.52
CA LEU A 64 12.28 7.63 5.06
C LEU A 64 12.81 8.49 6.21
N ARG A 65 12.04 8.65 7.30
CA ARG A 65 12.49 9.41 8.49
C ARG A 65 13.67 8.78 9.24
N GLN A 66 13.96 7.52 8.99
CA GLN A 66 15.00 6.76 9.68
C GLN A 66 16.27 6.57 8.83
N LEU A 67 16.24 7.06 7.57
CA LEU A 67 17.40 6.97 6.69
C LEU A 67 18.47 7.97 7.11
N ASP A 68 19.72 7.51 6.97
CA ASP A 68 20.87 8.36 7.20
C ASP A 68 20.99 9.48 6.14
N SER A 69 21.68 10.55 6.48
CA SER A 69 21.86 11.72 5.61
C SER A 69 22.70 11.45 4.36
N ASP A 70 23.37 10.30 4.27
CA ASP A 70 24.15 9.86 3.11
C ASP A 70 23.29 9.20 2.01
N VAL A 71 21.98 9.03 2.25
CA VAL A 71 21.04 8.51 1.26
C VAL A 71 20.36 9.64 0.51
N VAL A 72 20.58 9.70 -0.79
CA VAL A 72 19.91 10.65 -1.70
C VAL A 72 18.60 10.04 -2.17
N ILE A 73 17.48 10.71 -1.92
CA ILE A 73 16.14 10.16 -2.12
C ILE A 73 15.42 10.91 -3.24
N ALA A 74 14.82 10.16 -4.16
CA ALA A 74 13.76 10.62 -5.05
C ALA A 74 12.46 9.88 -4.73
N GLN A 75 11.39 10.62 -4.43
CA GLN A 75 10.07 10.06 -4.18
C GLN A 75 9.08 10.52 -5.24
N ILE A 76 8.46 9.57 -5.93
CA ILE A 76 7.47 9.81 -7.00
C ILE A 76 6.12 9.28 -6.52
N ASN A 77 5.15 10.18 -6.35
CA ASN A 77 3.78 9.86 -5.97
C ASN A 77 2.81 10.08 -7.14
N GLN A 78 3.22 10.85 -8.15
CA GLN A 78 2.44 11.09 -9.36
C GLN A 78 2.89 10.10 -10.44
N THR A 79 2.07 9.07 -10.67
CA THR A 79 2.43 7.92 -11.51
C THR A 79 1.67 7.85 -12.84
N GLN A 80 0.70 8.75 -13.07
CA GLN A 80 0.00 8.88 -14.35
C GLN A 80 0.79 9.82 -15.28
N VAL A 81 1.95 9.37 -15.73
CA VAL A 81 2.90 10.17 -16.51
C VAL A 81 3.43 9.38 -17.71
N THR A 82 3.90 10.09 -18.72
CA THR A 82 4.67 9.50 -19.83
C THR A 82 6.08 9.12 -19.36
N ALA A 83 6.80 8.32 -20.17
CA ALA A 83 8.18 7.94 -19.86
C ALA A 83 9.13 9.16 -19.77
N VAL A 84 8.90 10.21 -20.56
CA VAL A 84 9.69 11.45 -20.52
C VAL A 84 9.39 12.23 -19.25
N GLU A 85 8.12 12.44 -18.93
CA GLU A 85 7.69 13.12 -17.70
C GLU A 85 8.15 12.38 -16.43
N PHE A 86 8.16 11.05 -16.45
CA PHE A 86 8.72 10.25 -15.37
C PHE A 86 10.20 10.56 -15.15
N LEU A 87 11.03 10.51 -16.20
CA LEU A 87 12.46 10.85 -16.12
C LEU A 87 12.69 12.28 -15.64
N GLN A 88 11.87 13.23 -16.14
CA GLN A 88 11.90 14.61 -15.68
C GLN A 88 11.56 14.72 -14.19
N SER A 89 10.52 14.02 -13.72
CA SER A 89 10.11 14.02 -12.31
C SER A 89 11.22 13.47 -11.41
N VAL A 90 11.89 12.40 -11.83
CA VAL A 90 13.04 11.83 -11.08
C VAL A 90 14.18 12.85 -10.98
N LEU A 91 14.54 13.51 -12.09
CA LEU A 91 15.59 14.53 -12.09
C LEU A 91 15.22 15.76 -11.25
N VAL A 92 13.95 16.18 -11.26
CA VAL A 92 13.46 17.28 -10.40
C VAL A 92 13.65 16.93 -8.92
N GLN A 93 13.37 15.68 -8.52
CA GLN A 93 13.59 15.23 -7.15
C GLN A 93 15.08 15.27 -6.75
N PHE A 94 15.97 15.12 -7.70
CA PHE A 94 17.43 15.28 -7.50
C PHE A 94 17.93 16.72 -7.64
N GLY A 95 17.03 17.70 -7.81
CA GLY A 95 17.36 19.13 -7.83
C GLY A 95 17.71 19.70 -9.22
N PHE A 96 17.43 18.98 -10.30
CA PHE A 96 17.64 19.46 -11.67
C PHE A 96 16.41 20.20 -12.22
N SER A 97 16.61 20.94 -13.33
CA SER A 97 15.54 21.63 -14.08
C SER A 97 15.45 21.07 -15.52
N PRO A 98 14.87 19.87 -15.71
CA PRO A 98 15.02 19.07 -16.94
C PRO A 98 14.00 19.42 -18.04
N PHE A 99 13.16 20.44 -17.89
CA PHE A 99 11.94 20.65 -18.72
C PHE A 99 12.20 20.92 -20.21
N LYS A 100 13.42 21.26 -20.61
CA LYS A 100 13.79 21.49 -22.01
C LYS A 100 14.65 20.38 -22.62
N MET A 101 14.96 19.35 -21.82
CA MET A 101 15.84 18.26 -22.21
C MET A 101 15.10 17.22 -23.06
N LYS A 102 15.76 16.68 -24.09
CA LYS A 102 15.30 15.50 -24.82
C LYS A 102 15.53 14.24 -23.99
N LYS A 103 14.81 13.16 -24.29
CA LYS A 103 14.91 11.89 -23.55
C LYS A 103 16.36 11.40 -23.37
N ALA A 104 17.17 11.48 -24.43
CA ALA A 104 18.57 11.07 -24.37
C ALA A 104 19.40 11.91 -23.39
N GLU A 105 19.13 13.21 -23.32
CA GLU A 105 19.79 14.14 -22.38
C GLU A 105 19.35 13.86 -20.93
N LEU A 106 18.05 13.56 -20.71
CA LEU A 106 17.54 13.17 -19.40
C LEU A 106 18.25 11.91 -18.88
N ILE A 107 18.37 10.89 -19.71
CA ILE A 107 19.05 9.65 -19.36
C ILE A 107 20.54 9.89 -19.09
N ALA A 108 21.22 10.66 -19.93
CA ALA A 108 22.64 10.98 -19.76
C ALA A 108 22.89 11.76 -18.46
N THR A 109 22.06 12.76 -18.16
CA THR A 109 22.15 13.56 -16.93
C THR A 109 21.93 12.68 -15.70
N LEU A 110 20.90 11.80 -15.73
CA LEU A 110 20.62 10.90 -14.63
C LEU A 110 21.77 9.91 -14.41
N ASN A 111 22.33 9.33 -15.47
CA ASN A 111 23.49 8.43 -15.39
C ASN A 111 24.70 9.13 -14.77
N SER A 112 25.05 10.33 -15.25
CA SER A 112 26.16 11.09 -14.68
C SER A 112 25.97 11.38 -13.21
N PHE A 113 24.77 11.83 -12.82
CA PHE A 113 24.42 12.08 -11.43
C PHE A 113 24.58 10.83 -10.56
N LEU A 114 24.04 9.68 -10.98
CA LEU A 114 24.13 8.44 -10.22
C LEU A 114 25.57 7.98 -10.01
N ILE A 115 26.42 8.12 -11.04
CA ILE A 115 27.85 7.79 -10.96
C ILE A 115 28.59 8.76 -10.02
N GLU A 116 28.27 10.05 -10.07
CA GLU A 116 28.83 11.06 -9.15
C GLU A 116 28.45 10.77 -7.68
N GLN A 117 27.18 10.43 -7.43
CA GLN A 117 26.75 10.04 -6.07
C GLN A 117 27.48 8.80 -5.58
N TYR A 118 27.63 7.79 -6.43
CA TYR A 118 28.37 6.58 -6.10
C TYR A 118 29.85 6.88 -5.80
N ALA A 119 30.51 7.70 -6.61
CA ALA A 119 31.89 8.13 -6.39
C ALA A 119 32.06 8.91 -5.08
N ALA A 120 31.03 9.64 -4.65
CA ALA A 120 30.97 10.35 -3.37
C ALA A 120 30.61 9.44 -2.18
N GLY A 121 30.44 8.13 -2.38
CA GLY A 121 30.07 7.16 -1.34
C GLY A 121 28.60 7.26 -0.91
N ARG A 122 27.77 8.03 -1.61
CA ARG A 122 26.35 8.22 -1.30
C ARG A 122 25.48 7.18 -2.01
N LYS A 123 24.44 6.72 -1.32
CA LYS A 123 23.46 5.78 -1.86
C LYS A 123 22.31 6.55 -2.47
N VAL A 124 21.80 6.12 -3.63
CA VAL A 124 20.64 6.75 -4.26
C VAL A 124 19.46 5.80 -4.21
N LEU A 125 18.33 6.28 -3.71
CA LEU A 125 17.09 5.56 -3.55
C LEU A 125 15.96 6.23 -4.33
N LEU A 126 15.32 5.49 -5.21
CA LEU A 126 14.10 5.89 -5.91
C LEU A 126 12.92 5.13 -5.30
N ILE A 127 11.96 5.86 -4.76
CA ILE A 127 10.69 5.31 -4.27
C ILE A 127 9.57 5.76 -5.18
N ILE A 128 8.74 4.82 -5.61
CA ILE A 128 7.56 5.10 -6.42
C ILE A 128 6.35 4.54 -5.69
N ASP A 129 5.49 5.40 -5.19
CA ASP A 129 4.20 5.02 -4.61
C ASP A 129 3.12 4.99 -5.70
N GLU A 130 2.02 4.27 -5.46
CA GLU A 130 0.93 4.04 -6.41
C GLU A 130 1.42 3.48 -7.77
N ALA A 131 2.45 2.63 -7.74
CA ALA A 131 3.15 2.12 -8.93
C ALA A 131 2.25 1.26 -9.85
N GLN A 132 1.08 0.77 -9.41
CA GLN A 132 0.10 0.09 -10.27
C GLN A 132 -0.43 1.00 -11.39
N ASN A 133 -0.36 2.33 -11.23
CA ASN A 133 -0.78 3.28 -12.26
C ASN A 133 0.25 3.50 -13.37
N LEU A 134 1.50 3.05 -13.18
CA LEU A 134 2.56 3.18 -14.18
C LEU A 134 2.21 2.40 -15.46
N THR A 135 2.49 3.00 -16.61
CA THR A 135 2.38 2.31 -17.89
C THR A 135 3.53 1.30 -18.08
N LEU A 136 3.35 0.31 -18.95
CA LEU A 136 4.42 -0.64 -19.30
C LEU A 136 5.66 0.07 -19.81
N LYS A 137 5.50 1.19 -20.55
CA LYS A 137 6.62 2.01 -21.03
C LYS A 137 7.43 2.64 -19.90
N VAL A 138 6.78 3.12 -18.86
CA VAL A 138 7.46 3.68 -17.67
C VAL A 138 8.15 2.57 -16.87
N LEU A 139 7.51 1.41 -16.69
CA LEU A 139 8.13 0.26 -16.04
C LEU A 139 9.37 -0.23 -16.80
N GLU A 140 9.37 -0.14 -18.12
CA GLU A 140 10.56 -0.43 -18.93
C GLU A 140 11.68 0.60 -18.71
N GLU A 141 11.39 1.91 -18.58
CA GLU A 141 12.41 2.89 -18.17
C GLU A 141 12.99 2.58 -16.79
N ILE A 142 12.15 2.18 -15.84
CA ILE A 142 12.62 1.76 -14.50
C ILE A 142 13.55 0.55 -14.63
N ARG A 143 13.23 -0.41 -15.51
CA ARG A 143 14.12 -1.54 -15.80
C ARG A 143 15.48 -1.06 -16.31
N LEU A 144 15.49 -0.14 -17.26
CA LEU A 144 16.74 0.41 -17.81
C LEU A 144 17.55 1.12 -16.73
N LEU A 145 16.92 1.97 -15.91
CA LEU A 145 17.56 2.67 -14.81
C LEU A 145 18.14 1.71 -13.75
N SER A 146 17.42 0.64 -13.41
CA SER A 146 17.90 -0.38 -12.47
C SER A 146 19.12 -1.15 -12.98
N GLY A 147 19.45 -1.01 -14.26
CA GLY A 147 20.60 -1.63 -14.91
C GLY A 147 21.88 -0.83 -14.81
N ILE A 148 21.84 0.42 -14.34
CA ILE A 148 23.02 1.29 -14.27
C ILE A 148 23.96 0.74 -13.18
N GLU A 149 25.21 0.53 -13.57
CA GLU A 149 26.26 -0.04 -12.71
C GLU A 149 27.51 0.87 -12.68
N ALA A 150 28.12 0.91 -11.52
CA ALA A 150 29.48 1.43 -11.36
C ALA A 150 30.34 0.36 -10.70
N THR A 151 31.45 0.01 -11.32
CA THR A 151 32.46 -0.96 -10.88
C THR A 151 31.98 -2.42 -10.70
N LYS A 152 30.80 -2.77 -10.45
CA LYS A 152 30.12 -4.08 -10.28
C LYS A 152 28.91 -3.96 -9.33
N GLU A 153 28.55 -2.73 -8.93
CA GLU A 153 27.43 -2.48 -8.03
C GLU A 153 26.35 -1.69 -8.73
N LYS A 154 25.10 -1.96 -8.40
CA LYS A 154 23.97 -1.13 -8.83
C LYS A 154 24.02 0.21 -8.09
N VAL A 155 24.01 1.29 -8.85
CA VAL A 155 24.08 2.66 -8.28
C VAL A 155 22.73 3.19 -7.84
N LEU A 156 21.63 2.63 -8.35
CA LEU A 156 20.26 3.02 -8.03
C LEU A 156 19.52 1.89 -7.31
N ARG A 157 19.01 2.19 -6.16
CA ARG A 157 18.11 1.34 -5.37
C ARG A 157 16.67 1.74 -5.63
N ILE A 158 15.75 0.79 -5.73
CA ILE A 158 14.37 1.05 -6.13
C ILE A 158 13.40 0.35 -5.19
N ILE A 159 12.40 1.11 -4.74
CA ILE A 159 11.23 0.58 -4.04
C ILE A 159 9.99 0.95 -4.85
N LEU A 160 9.24 -0.05 -5.31
CA LEU A 160 7.90 0.13 -5.87
C LEU A 160 6.88 -0.22 -4.81
N ALA A 161 6.00 0.71 -4.51
CA ALA A 161 4.84 0.46 -3.66
C ALA A 161 3.56 0.62 -4.49
N GLY A 162 2.58 -0.26 -4.27
CA GLY A 162 1.35 -0.22 -5.06
C GLY A 162 0.27 -1.17 -4.56
N GLN A 163 -0.82 -1.21 -5.30
CA GLN A 163 -1.93 -2.13 -5.08
C GLN A 163 -1.60 -3.52 -5.66
N PRO A 164 -2.37 -4.58 -5.32
CA PRO A 164 -2.10 -5.95 -5.79
C PRO A 164 -1.99 -6.08 -7.31
N GLU A 165 -2.70 -5.23 -8.08
CA GLU A 165 -2.66 -5.19 -9.55
C GLU A 165 -1.25 -4.92 -10.10
N LEU A 166 -0.37 -4.33 -9.28
CA LEU A 166 1.04 -4.18 -9.64
C LEU A 166 1.72 -5.54 -9.84
N ASN A 167 1.41 -6.54 -9.02
CA ASN A 167 1.97 -7.88 -9.19
C ASN A 167 1.53 -8.51 -10.51
N GLU A 168 0.23 -8.42 -10.85
CA GLU A 168 -0.31 -8.94 -12.12
C GLU A 168 0.40 -8.29 -13.31
N LYS A 169 0.62 -6.96 -13.23
CA LYS A 169 1.34 -6.20 -14.24
C LYS A 169 2.80 -6.64 -14.36
N LEU A 170 3.50 -6.82 -13.24
CA LEU A 170 4.90 -7.25 -13.21
C LEU A 170 5.09 -8.71 -13.67
N ASP A 171 4.05 -9.54 -13.58
CA ASP A 171 4.07 -10.94 -14.04
C ASP A 171 3.68 -11.08 -15.53
N SER A 172 3.42 -9.95 -16.21
CA SER A 172 3.13 -9.96 -17.64
C SER A 172 4.36 -10.36 -18.49
N PRO A 173 4.15 -11.00 -19.64
CA PRO A 173 5.26 -11.40 -20.52
C PRO A 173 6.18 -10.25 -20.96
N GLU A 174 5.63 -9.05 -21.06
CA GLU A 174 6.36 -7.83 -21.46
C GLU A 174 7.36 -7.38 -20.40
N LEU A 175 7.15 -7.74 -19.12
CA LEU A 175 7.96 -7.27 -17.99
C LEU A 175 8.81 -8.37 -17.34
N VAL A 176 8.96 -9.53 -17.96
CA VAL A 176 9.78 -10.65 -17.43
C VAL A 176 11.19 -10.20 -17.04
N GLN A 177 11.84 -9.35 -17.86
CA GLN A 177 13.18 -8.84 -17.55
C GLN A 177 13.21 -7.90 -16.35
N LEU A 178 12.16 -7.11 -16.12
CA LEU A 178 12.01 -6.30 -14.91
C LEU A 178 11.78 -7.19 -13.70
N ALA A 179 10.87 -8.16 -13.84
CA ALA A 179 10.53 -9.10 -12.76
C ALA A 179 11.76 -9.87 -12.23
N GLN A 180 12.71 -10.24 -13.12
CA GLN A 180 13.96 -10.91 -12.74
C GLN A 180 14.92 -10.03 -11.93
N ARG A 181 14.77 -8.69 -11.96
CA ARG A 181 15.58 -7.75 -11.18
C ARG A 181 14.99 -7.48 -9.80
N ILE A 182 13.72 -7.84 -9.58
CA ILE A 182 13.06 -7.67 -8.29
C ILE A 182 13.60 -8.74 -7.34
N ARG A 183 14.33 -8.30 -6.33
CA ARG A 183 14.90 -9.18 -5.32
C ARG A 183 13.86 -9.72 -4.34
N LEU A 184 12.96 -8.85 -3.90
CA LEU A 184 11.96 -9.16 -2.89
C LEU A 184 10.61 -8.58 -3.30
N ARG A 185 9.57 -9.38 -3.16
CA ARG A 185 8.18 -8.95 -3.25
C ARG A 185 7.51 -9.24 -1.92
N PHE A 186 6.86 -8.25 -1.37
CA PHE A 186 6.13 -8.36 -0.12
C PHE A 186 4.71 -7.85 -0.29
N HIS A 187 3.75 -8.62 0.20
CA HIS A 187 2.35 -8.19 0.25
C HIS A 187 1.96 -7.81 1.67
N LEU A 188 1.55 -6.55 1.85
CA LEU A 188 1.07 -6.01 3.10
C LEU A 188 -0.43 -6.26 3.23
N GLY A 189 -0.78 -7.35 3.91
CA GLY A 189 -2.17 -7.75 4.15
C GLY A 189 -2.86 -6.89 5.20
N ALA A 190 -4.13 -7.18 5.43
CA ALA A 190 -4.91 -6.59 6.51
C ALA A 190 -4.39 -7.02 7.89
N LEU A 191 -4.74 -6.27 8.93
CA LEU A 191 -4.43 -6.59 10.33
C LEU A 191 -5.23 -7.83 10.78
N SER A 192 -4.61 -8.70 11.57
CA SER A 192 -5.34 -9.76 12.27
C SER A 192 -6.31 -9.18 13.30
N ARG A 193 -7.18 -9.99 13.87
CA ARG A 193 -8.10 -9.53 14.94
C ARG A 193 -7.33 -9.00 16.16
N GLU A 194 -6.27 -9.68 16.53
CA GLU A 194 -5.37 -9.30 17.62
C GLU A 194 -4.63 -8.01 17.28
N ASP A 195 -4.16 -7.89 16.04
CA ASP A 195 -3.51 -6.66 15.56
C ASP A 195 -4.49 -5.46 15.50
N VAL A 196 -5.78 -5.67 15.16
CA VAL A 196 -6.79 -4.60 15.16
C VAL A 196 -6.96 -4.04 16.58
N HIS A 197 -7.08 -4.92 17.59
CA HIS A 197 -7.15 -4.51 18.98
C HIS A 197 -5.91 -3.68 19.37
N ALA A 198 -4.73 -4.24 19.19
CA ALA A 198 -3.48 -3.56 19.50
C ALA A 198 -3.28 -2.26 18.72
N TYR A 199 -3.72 -2.21 17.45
CA TYR A 199 -3.68 -1.01 16.61
C TYR A 199 -4.55 0.12 17.18
N VAL A 200 -5.77 -0.17 17.55
CA VAL A 200 -6.69 0.85 18.13
C VAL A 200 -6.11 1.39 19.43
N LEU A 201 -5.66 0.51 20.33
CA LEU A 201 -5.05 0.92 21.60
C LEU A 201 -3.77 1.75 21.37
N HIS A 202 -2.91 1.34 20.43
CA HIS A 202 -1.70 2.09 20.06
C HIS A 202 -2.03 3.51 19.61
N ARG A 203 -3.03 3.68 18.74
CA ARG A 203 -3.42 5.01 18.25
C ARG A 203 -3.99 5.90 19.35
N LEU A 204 -4.80 5.33 20.23
CA LEU A 204 -5.34 6.05 21.39
C LEU A 204 -4.22 6.47 22.36
N GLU A 205 -3.23 5.61 22.59
CA GLU A 205 -2.11 5.92 23.48
C GLU A 205 -1.26 7.07 22.92
N ILE A 206 -0.92 7.04 21.62
CA ILE A 206 -0.24 8.15 20.93
C ILE A 206 -1.06 9.44 21.04
N ALA A 207 -2.38 9.37 20.91
CA ALA A 207 -3.27 10.52 21.06
C ALA A 207 -3.43 11.02 22.50
N GLY A 208 -2.85 10.33 23.50
CA GLY A 208 -2.85 10.75 24.90
C GLY A 208 -3.90 10.09 25.77
N ALA A 209 -4.31 8.86 25.45
CA ALA A 209 -5.21 8.11 26.33
C ALA A 209 -4.59 7.78 27.68
N ASN A 210 -3.25 7.66 27.77
CA ASN A 210 -2.52 7.40 29.02
C ASN A 210 -3.06 6.17 29.78
N GLY A 211 -3.21 5.06 29.05
CA GLY A 211 -3.69 3.79 29.59
C GLY A 211 -5.19 3.74 29.90
N ARG A 212 -5.98 4.80 29.59
CA ARG A 212 -7.43 4.78 29.80
C ARG A 212 -8.10 3.89 28.75
N GLN A 213 -9.03 3.08 29.20
CA GLN A 213 -9.89 2.30 28.35
C GLN A 213 -10.98 3.22 27.75
N ILE A 214 -10.91 3.50 26.46
CA ILE A 214 -11.86 4.36 25.73
C ILE A 214 -12.89 3.51 24.96
N PHE A 215 -12.52 2.30 24.57
CA PHE A 215 -13.41 1.34 23.90
C PHE A 215 -13.69 0.16 24.81
N ALA A 216 -14.92 -0.31 24.84
CA ALA A 216 -15.29 -1.55 25.50
C ALA A 216 -14.65 -2.76 24.79
N GLU A 217 -14.25 -3.79 25.54
CA GLU A 217 -13.55 -4.97 24.99
C GLU A 217 -14.36 -5.71 23.92
N ASP A 218 -15.67 -5.74 24.06
CA ASP A 218 -16.60 -6.38 23.14
C ASP A 218 -16.79 -5.63 21.81
N THR A 219 -16.26 -4.39 21.69
CA THR A 219 -16.29 -3.62 20.43
C THR A 219 -15.27 -4.12 19.41
N PHE A 220 -14.12 -4.65 19.81
CA PHE A 220 -13.02 -5.03 18.91
C PHE A 220 -13.37 -6.15 17.91
N PRO A 221 -14.12 -7.21 18.31
CA PRO A 221 -14.62 -8.20 17.36
C PRO A 221 -15.50 -7.59 16.26
N GLU A 222 -16.40 -6.65 16.62
CA GLU A 222 -17.26 -5.98 15.64
C GLU A 222 -16.46 -5.02 14.76
N ILE A 223 -15.51 -4.26 15.31
CA ILE A 223 -14.58 -3.44 14.49
C ILE A 223 -13.88 -4.33 13.45
N SER A 224 -13.33 -5.47 13.86
CA SER A 224 -12.66 -6.39 12.92
C SER A 224 -13.62 -6.94 11.86
N LYS A 225 -14.85 -7.28 12.22
CA LYS A 225 -15.89 -7.82 11.35
C LYS A 225 -16.29 -6.84 10.24
N TYR A 226 -16.47 -5.57 10.58
CA TYR A 226 -16.89 -4.55 9.61
C TYR A 226 -15.74 -3.94 8.81
N THR A 227 -14.50 -4.02 9.29
CA THR A 227 -13.34 -3.42 8.64
C THR A 227 -12.45 -4.42 7.90
N GLY A 228 -12.61 -5.74 8.19
CA GLY A 228 -11.71 -6.77 7.67
C GLY A 228 -10.24 -6.55 8.07
N GLY A 229 -9.97 -5.73 9.11
CA GLY A 229 -8.64 -5.39 9.56
C GLY A 229 -7.91 -4.38 8.66
N VAL A 230 -8.58 -3.73 7.69
CA VAL A 230 -7.97 -2.69 6.87
C VAL A 230 -7.79 -1.41 7.70
N PRO A 231 -6.56 -0.92 7.95
CA PRO A 231 -6.29 0.21 8.86
C PRO A 231 -7.12 1.46 8.58
N ARG A 232 -7.30 1.82 7.32
CA ARG A 232 -8.11 2.97 6.92
C ARG A 232 -9.57 2.81 7.33
N LEU A 233 -10.13 1.61 7.18
CA LEU A 233 -11.50 1.31 7.57
C LEU A 233 -11.64 1.27 9.09
N VAL A 234 -10.63 0.71 9.80
CA VAL A 234 -10.58 0.75 11.27
C VAL A 234 -10.63 2.20 11.77
N ASN A 235 -9.81 3.08 11.17
CA ASN A 235 -9.80 4.50 11.54
C ASN A 235 -11.19 5.14 11.31
N THR A 236 -11.78 4.94 10.15
CA THR A 236 -13.09 5.51 9.83
C THR A 236 -14.15 5.05 10.84
N LEU A 237 -14.22 3.74 11.12
CA LEU A 237 -15.23 3.21 12.05
C LEU A 237 -15.01 3.70 13.47
N CYS A 238 -13.77 3.68 13.97
CA CYS A 238 -13.45 4.14 15.31
C CYS A 238 -13.70 5.64 15.51
N ASP A 239 -13.35 6.47 14.52
CA ASP A 239 -13.61 7.91 14.55
C ASP A 239 -15.11 8.22 14.60
N THR A 240 -15.91 7.55 13.75
CA THR A 240 -17.38 7.69 13.74
C THR A 240 -18.01 7.19 15.02
N ALA A 241 -17.51 6.07 15.59
CA ALA A 241 -18.01 5.55 16.87
C ALA A 241 -17.70 6.48 18.07
N MET A 242 -16.51 7.10 18.07
CA MET A 242 -16.17 8.13 19.07
C MET A 242 -17.09 9.36 18.92
N MET A 243 -17.44 9.75 17.69
CA MET A 243 -18.39 10.83 17.47
C MET A 243 -19.79 10.46 17.96
N ALA A 244 -20.25 9.22 17.75
CA ALA A 244 -21.53 8.74 18.24
C ALA A 244 -21.59 8.79 19.78
N ALA A 245 -20.55 8.30 20.49
CA ALA A 245 -20.48 8.38 21.94
C ALA A 245 -20.45 9.84 22.45
N PHE A 246 -19.71 10.72 21.77
CA PHE A 246 -19.66 12.15 22.06
C PHE A 246 -21.03 12.84 21.95
N ASN A 247 -21.82 12.50 20.95
CA ASN A 247 -23.18 13.04 20.76
C ASN A 247 -24.15 12.64 21.90
N GLU A 248 -23.80 11.56 22.63
CA GLU A 248 -24.53 11.07 23.80
C GLU A 248 -23.86 11.52 25.12
N ASP A 249 -22.97 12.53 25.08
CA ASP A 249 -22.24 13.07 26.23
C ASP A 249 -21.42 12.01 26.98
N ARG A 250 -20.90 10.98 26.28
CA ARG A 250 -20.10 9.89 26.86
C ARG A 250 -18.63 9.99 26.44
N ASP A 251 -17.74 9.62 27.35
CA ASP A 251 -16.28 9.53 27.13
C ASP A 251 -15.78 8.08 26.97
N PHE A 252 -16.70 7.18 26.63
CA PHE A 252 -16.46 5.74 26.48
C PHE A 252 -17.33 5.16 25.37
N VAL A 253 -16.72 4.38 24.47
CA VAL A 253 -17.34 3.78 23.28
C VAL A 253 -17.83 2.36 23.59
N THR A 254 -19.09 2.10 23.30
CA THR A 254 -19.77 0.80 23.51
C THR A 254 -20.14 0.12 22.20
N LEU A 255 -20.67 -1.09 22.26
CA LEU A 255 -21.22 -1.79 21.08
C LEU A 255 -22.32 -1.00 20.39
N GLN A 256 -23.12 -0.23 21.14
CA GLN A 256 -24.19 0.59 20.57
C GLN A 256 -23.61 1.69 19.69
N ASP A 257 -22.48 2.30 20.06
CA ASP A 257 -21.80 3.33 19.27
C ASP A 257 -21.20 2.75 17.98
N ILE A 258 -20.65 1.53 18.04
CA ILE A 258 -20.21 0.81 16.85
C ILE A 258 -21.40 0.53 15.93
N ALA A 259 -22.54 0.08 16.47
CA ALA A 259 -23.75 -0.17 15.65
C ALA A 259 -24.29 1.13 15.01
N SER A 260 -24.29 2.24 15.76
CA SER A 260 -24.69 3.56 15.26
C SER A 260 -23.75 4.03 14.15
N ALA A 261 -22.42 3.90 14.35
CA ALA A 261 -21.41 4.25 13.35
C ALA A 261 -21.52 3.40 12.06
N VAL A 262 -21.75 2.10 12.19
CA VAL A 262 -21.98 1.19 11.06
C VAL A 262 -23.22 1.59 10.27
N SER A 263 -24.30 1.95 10.96
CA SER A 263 -25.54 2.42 10.33
C SER A 263 -25.35 3.74 9.61
N GLU A 264 -24.65 4.72 10.22
CA GLU A 264 -24.36 6.03 9.63
C GLU A 264 -23.47 5.90 8.39
N LEU A 265 -22.45 5.05 8.46
CA LEU A 265 -21.57 4.74 7.33
C LEU A 265 -22.24 3.86 6.27
N GLN A 266 -23.45 3.35 6.52
CA GLN A 266 -24.17 2.42 5.64
C GLN A 266 -23.32 1.17 5.31
N TRP A 267 -22.57 0.67 6.26
CA TRP A 267 -21.69 -0.47 6.06
C TRP A 267 -22.42 -1.80 6.30
N VAL A 268 -22.11 -2.76 5.45
CA VAL A 268 -22.37 -4.20 5.67
C VAL A 268 -21.06 -4.86 6.09
N GLU A 269 -21.13 -6.08 6.62
CA GLU A 269 -19.94 -6.84 6.99
C GLU A 269 -18.92 -6.91 5.85
N PHE A 270 -17.64 -6.83 6.20
CA PHE A 270 -16.55 -6.77 5.20
C PHE A 270 -16.56 -7.97 4.25
N ALA A 271 -16.80 -9.18 4.79
CA ALA A 271 -16.90 -10.40 3.98
C ALA A 271 -18.01 -10.31 2.94
N SER A 272 -19.18 -9.74 3.29
CA SER A 272 -20.31 -9.55 2.36
C SER A 272 -19.98 -8.54 1.26
N ARG A 273 -19.22 -7.48 1.58
CA ARG A 273 -18.73 -6.49 0.57
C ARG A 273 -17.80 -7.14 -0.44
N ALA A 274 -16.88 -7.99 0.01
CA ALA A 274 -15.94 -8.69 -0.85
C ALA A 274 -16.66 -9.62 -1.84
N VAL A 275 -17.66 -10.37 -1.36
CA VAL A 275 -18.49 -11.25 -2.20
C VAL A 275 -19.28 -10.43 -3.23
N ALA A 276 -19.91 -9.34 -2.82
CA ALA A 276 -20.68 -8.47 -3.72
C ALA A 276 -19.79 -7.82 -4.79
N TYR A 277 -18.56 -7.44 -4.45
CA TYR A 277 -17.58 -6.88 -5.40
C TYR A 277 -17.12 -7.94 -6.41
N ALA A 278 -16.79 -9.13 -5.95
CA ALA A 278 -16.40 -10.25 -6.82
C ALA A 278 -17.54 -10.63 -7.81
N ALA A 279 -18.80 -10.63 -7.35
CA ALA A 279 -19.95 -10.87 -8.19
C ALA A 279 -20.13 -9.78 -9.27
N LYS A 280 -19.91 -8.50 -8.93
CA LYS A 280 -19.95 -7.40 -9.90
C LYS A 280 -18.87 -7.51 -10.97
N LEU A 281 -17.65 -7.89 -10.59
CA LEU A 281 -16.54 -8.11 -11.53
C LEU A 281 -16.86 -9.27 -12.49
N ALA A 282 -17.38 -10.39 -11.99
CA ALA A 282 -17.78 -11.53 -12.82
C ALA A 282 -18.86 -11.15 -13.83
N ASN A 283 -19.85 -10.36 -13.43
CA ASN A 283 -20.93 -9.90 -14.33
C ASN A 283 -20.42 -8.92 -15.40
N ASN A 284 -19.47 -8.04 -15.07
CA ASN A 284 -18.87 -7.12 -16.04
C ASN A 284 -18.05 -7.86 -17.11
N VAL A 285 -17.33 -8.92 -16.73
CA VAL A 285 -16.57 -9.77 -17.67
C VAL A 285 -17.53 -10.51 -18.62
N ASN A 286 -18.66 -11.02 -18.11
CA ASN A 286 -19.67 -11.71 -18.92
C ASN A 286 -20.46 -10.75 -19.82
N GLY A 287 -20.69 -9.51 -19.39
CA GLY A 287 -21.35 -8.46 -20.18
C GLY A 287 -20.51 -7.97 -21.37
N ALA A 288 -19.18 -7.91 -21.22
CA ALA A 288 -18.27 -7.53 -22.28
C ALA A 288 -18.16 -8.60 -23.38
N ASN A 289 -18.37 -9.88 -23.05
CA ASN A 289 -18.36 -10.99 -24.04
C ASN A 289 -19.66 -11.11 -24.86
N ASN A 290 -20.78 -10.56 -24.41
CA ASN A 290 -22.05 -10.61 -25.14
C ASN A 290 -22.21 -9.49 -26.18
N GLY A 291 -21.27 -8.53 -26.28
CA GLY A 291 -21.27 -7.47 -27.28
C GLY A 291 -20.53 -7.77 -28.59
N ALA A 292 -19.85 -8.90 -28.70
CA ALA A 292 -19.13 -9.32 -29.91
C ALA A 292 -19.75 -10.60 -30.48
N ASN A 293 -20.89 -10.47 -31.15
CA ASN A 293 -21.46 -11.57 -31.91
C ASN A 293 -20.78 -11.72 -33.28
N GLY A 294 -20.16 -12.85 -33.51
CA GLY A 294 -19.86 -13.36 -34.85
C GLY A 294 -18.52 -14.05 -35.00
N ALA A 295 -18.24 -15.13 -34.29
CA ALA A 295 -17.44 -16.28 -34.73
C ALA A 295 -17.26 -17.25 -33.53
N SER A 296 -17.79 -18.46 -33.65
CA SER A 296 -17.47 -19.56 -32.74
C SER A 296 -16.02 -19.97 -32.91
N PRO A 297 -15.27 -20.12 -31.81
CA PRO A 297 -14.35 -21.23 -31.72
C PRO A 297 -14.64 -22.08 -30.46
N SER A 298 -14.73 -23.37 -30.69
CA SER A 298 -14.63 -24.43 -29.70
C SER A 298 -13.37 -24.28 -28.83
N GLY A 299 -13.52 -24.39 -27.52
CA GLY A 299 -12.38 -24.59 -26.66
C GLY A 299 -12.59 -24.05 -25.23
N ASP A 300 -12.88 -24.99 -24.34
CA ASP A 300 -12.85 -24.88 -22.88
C ASP A 300 -11.70 -23.98 -22.35
N ARG A 301 -12.03 -22.80 -21.87
CA ARG A 301 -11.20 -22.04 -20.92
C ARG A 301 -12.06 -21.10 -20.08
N ALA A 302 -12.76 -21.65 -19.11
CA ALA A 302 -13.21 -20.85 -17.98
C ALA A 302 -11.99 -20.39 -17.17
N PRO A 303 -11.92 -19.12 -16.71
CA PRO A 303 -10.79 -18.66 -15.93
C PRO A 303 -10.75 -19.41 -14.60
N LYS A 304 -9.65 -20.12 -14.35
CA LYS A 304 -9.37 -20.92 -13.15
C LYS A 304 -9.46 -20.16 -11.81
N ILE A 305 -9.60 -18.85 -11.84
CA ILE A 305 -9.66 -17.98 -10.66
C ILE A 305 -11.03 -18.05 -9.97
N VAL A 306 -12.13 -18.10 -10.71
CA VAL A 306 -13.49 -18.13 -10.13
C VAL A 306 -13.80 -19.46 -9.46
N SER A 307 -13.30 -20.57 -9.99
CA SER A 307 -13.51 -21.91 -9.40
C SER A 307 -12.68 -22.11 -8.11
N LYS A 308 -11.52 -21.45 -7.96
CA LYS A 308 -10.72 -21.53 -6.74
C LYS A 308 -11.33 -20.74 -5.58
N LEU A 309 -11.97 -19.59 -5.84
CA LEU A 309 -12.64 -18.79 -4.80
C LEU A 309 -13.94 -19.45 -4.29
N LEU A 310 -14.69 -20.14 -5.15
CA LEU A 310 -15.97 -20.78 -4.78
C LEU A 310 -15.79 -22.11 -4.04
N LEU A 311 -14.68 -22.82 -4.25
CA LEU A 311 -14.41 -24.12 -3.59
C LEU A 311 -13.75 -23.97 -2.20
N SER A 312 -13.32 -22.75 -1.80
CA SER A 312 -12.65 -22.54 -0.52
C SER A 312 -13.54 -21.92 0.57
N THR A 313 -14.80 -21.61 0.27
CA THR A 313 -15.72 -20.96 1.22
C THR A 313 -16.46 -21.93 2.15
N GLU A 314 -16.33 -23.24 1.97
CA GLU A 314 -16.85 -24.21 2.93
C GLU A 314 -15.79 -24.48 4.03
N GLY A 315 -15.85 -23.69 5.10
CA GLY A 315 -15.25 -24.02 6.39
C GLY A 315 -13.83 -23.53 6.70
N LYS A 316 -13.25 -22.59 5.92
CA LYS A 316 -11.92 -22.02 6.23
C LYS A 316 -11.97 -20.52 6.51
N THR A 317 -11.25 -20.10 7.53
CA THR A 317 -11.07 -18.66 7.86
C THR A 317 -10.23 -17.96 6.80
N VAL A 318 -10.49 -16.66 6.59
CA VAL A 318 -9.83 -15.79 5.58
C VAL A 318 -8.27 -15.82 5.65
N ALA A 319 -7.70 -16.22 6.77
CA ALA A 319 -6.26 -16.38 6.98
C ALA A 319 -5.66 -17.60 6.23
N GLU A 320 -6.47 -18.62 5.90
CA GLU A 320 -5.98 -19.84 5.21
C GLU A 320 -6.04 -19.72 3.67
N LEU A 321 -6.70 -18.68 3.15
CA LEU A 321 -6.79 -18.39 1.71
C LEU A 321 -5.53 -17.74 1.13
N HIS A 322 -4.59 -17.34 1.95
CA HIS A 322 -3.34 -16.64 1.56
C HIS A 322 -2.12 -17.56 1.44
N LEU A 323 -2.28 -18.87 1.56
CA LEU A 323 -1.18 -19.85 1.55
C LEU A 323 -1.25 -20.87 0.40
N ILE A 324 -2.01 -20.59 -0.66
CA ILE A 324 -1.99 -21.44 -1.87
C ILE A 324 -1.59 -20.62 -3.10
#